data_734bd78f2e39f59b3b740e2dbe66e340
#
_entry.id   734bd78f2e39f59b3b740e2dbe66e340
#
_cell.length_a   1.000
_cell.length_b   1.000
_cell.length_c   1.000
_cell.angle_alpha   90.00
_cell.angle_beta   90.00
_cell.angle_gamma   90.00
#
_symmetry.space_group_name_H-M   'P 1'
#
loop_
_entity.id
_entity.type
_entity.pdbx_description
1 polymer ?
#
loop_
_entity_poly.entity_id
_entity_poly.type
_entity_poly.pdbx_seq_one_letter_code
_entity_poly.pdbx_strand_id
1 'polypeptide(L)'
;MTVPIFDLDGTLLDSDAALDAPFTALGVDLSRVEYGLTLDEACRRLGIEVADYLAHYDTNLAQPYAGVTELIAQLDRWAVCSNKQGPSGLAELGRVGWRPEVALFADAFPAGKDLSFVLDRLGLGADDVVYVGDTRHDLRCARAIGCRFAVAGWNGRAAGLDGDVVLDRPLDLLDLLA
;
A
#
# COMPACT_ATOMS: atom_id res chain seq x y z
N MET A 1 15.30 17.09 -0.99
CA MET A 1 15.21 15.85 -0.19
C MET A 1 13.97 15.11 -0.66
N THR A 2 14.14 13.92 -1.19
CA THR A 2 13.02 13.10 -1.72
C THR A 2 12.20 12.51 -0.59
N VAL A 3 10.88 12.65 -0.62
CA VAL A 3 9.96 12.11 0.39
C VAL A 3 9.35 10.81 -0.13
N PRO A 4 9.50 9.68 0.57
CA PRO A 4 8.87 8.44 0.16
C PRO A 4 7.37 8.44 0.51
N ILE A 5 6.58 7.99 -0.46
CA ILE A 5 5.17 7.65 -0.29
C ILE A 5 5.07 6.13 -0.48
N PHE A 6 4.34 5.44 0.37
CA PHE A 6 4.21 3.99 0.32
C PHE A 6 2.77 3.55 0.07
N ASP A 7 2.60 2.46 -0.69
CA ASP A 7 1.41 1.62 -0.48
C ASP A 7 1.53 0.92 0.88
N LEU A 8 0.43 0.36 1.37
CA LEU A 8 0.40 -0.31 2.68
C LEU A 8 0.48 -1.83 2.53
N ASP A 9 -0.54 -2.43 1.91
CA ASP A 9 -0.67 -3.89 1.78
C ASP A 9 0.33 -4.43 0.75
N GLY A 10 1.15 -5.40 1.13
CA GLY A 10 2.18 -5.97 0.26
C GLY A 10 3.44 -5.12 0.13
N THR A 11 3.46 -3.91 0.70
CA THR A 11 4.59 -2.98 0.66
C THR A 11 5.17 -2.74 2.05
N LEU A 12 4.44 -2.10 2.96
CA LEU A 12 4.85 -1.94 4.35
C LEU A 12 4.45 -3.13 5.21
N LEU A 13 3.26 -3.70 4.95
CA LEU A 13 2.71 -4.83 5.69
C LEU A 13 2.62 -6.07 4.80
N ASP A 14 3.10 -7.18 5.30
CA ASP A 14 2.72 -8.51 4.84
C ASP A 14 1.29 -8.77 5.34
N SER A 15 0.34 -8.48 4.48
CA SER A 15 -1.09 -8.54 4.77
C SER A 15 -1.81 -9.66 4.02
N ASP A 16 -1.10 -10.55 3.33
CA ASP A 16 -1.71 -11.62 2.54
C ASP A 16 -2.68 -12.45 3.36
N ALA A 17 -2.23 -12.92 4.54
CA ALA A 17 -3.08 -13.71 5.43
C ALA A 17 -4.32 -12.94 5.90
N ALA A 18 -4.18 -11.63 6.18
CA ALA A 18 -5.31 -10.77 6.59
C ALA A 18 -6.32 -10.57 5.47
N LEU A 19 -5.82 -10.35 4.24
CA LEU A 19 -6.67 -10.12 3.06
C LEU A 19 -7.37 -11.40 2.59
N ASP A 20 -6.71 -12.56 2.67
CA ASP A 20 -7.20 -13.84 2.16
C ASP A 20 -8.19 -14.53 3.10
N ALA A 21 -8.01 -14.35 4.41
CA ALA A 21 -8.83 -15.02 5.42
C ALA A 21 -10.35 -14.76 5.25
N PRO A 22 -10.82 -13.49 5.04
CA PRO A 22 -12.23 -13.22 4.79
C PRO A 22 -12.76 -13.88 3.52
N PHE A 23 -12.01 -13.81 2.42
CA PHE A 23 -12.41 -14.46 1.16
C PHE A 23 -12.55 -15.97 1.33
N THR A 24 -11.58 -16.59 2.01
CA THR A 24 -11.61 -18.02 2.32
C THR A 24 -12.82 -18.39 3.20
N ALA A 25 -13.10 -17.60 4.24
CA ALA A 25 -14.24 -17.80 5.13
C ALA A 25 -15.58 -17.70 4.39
N LEU A 26 -15.66 -16.87 3.36
CA LEU A 26 -16.83 -16.69 2.49
C LEU A 26 -16.87 -17.67 1.32
N GLY A 27 -15.94 -18.65 1.24
CA GLY A 27 -15.91 -19.69 0.21
C GLY A 27 -15.46 -19.19 -1.17
N VAL A 28 -14.75 -18.07 -1.24
CA VAL A 28 -14.20 -17.53 -2.49
C VAL A 28 -12.91 -18.27 -2.85
N ASP A 29 -12.77 -18.66 -4.11
CA ASP A 29 -11.52 -19.16 -4.66
C ASP A 29 -10.51 -18.01 -4.79
N LEU A 30 -9.40 -18.08 -4.05
CA LEU A 30 -8.37 -17.05 -4.02
C LEU A 30 -7.73 -16.77 -5.39
N SER A 31 -7.77 -17.73 -6.31
CA SER A 31 -7.29 -17.52 -7.69
C SER A 31 -8.09 -16.43 -8.46
N ARG A 32 -9.28 -16.08 -7.96
CA ARG A 32 -10.13 -15.02 -8.51
C ARG A 32 -9.92 -13.65 -7.88
N VAL A 33 -9.15 -13.58 -6.79
CA VAL A 33 -8.86 -12.33 -6.07
C VAL A 33 -7.82 -11.53 -6.83
N GLU A 34 -8.11 -10.26 -7.10
CA GLU A 34 -7.19 -9.30 -7.69
C GLU A 34 -6.74 -8.30 -6.62
N TYR A 35 -5.46 -8.29 -6.30
CA TYR A 35 -4.89 -7.38 -5.31
C TYR A 35 -4.65 -5.97 -5.89
N GLY A 36 -4.64 -4.97 -5.01
CA GLY A 36 -4.46 -3.57 -5.38
C GLY A 36 -5.75 -2.83 -5.74
N LEU A 37 -6.90 -3.52 -5.78
CA LEU A 37 -8.23 -2.92 -5.92
C LEU A 37 -8.70 -2.33 -4.58
N THR A 38 -9.71 -1.45 -4.64
CA THR A 38 -10.49 -1.10 -3.45
C THR A 38 -11.32 -2.30 -3.00
N LEU A 39 -11.64 -2.37 -1.69
CA LEU A 39 -12.44 -3.47 -1.15
C LEU A 39 -13.82 -3.56 -1.84
N ASP A 40 -14.46 -2.40 -2.07
CA ASP A 40 -15.76 -2.32 -2.76
C ASP A 40 -15.69 -2.96 -4.16
N GLU A 41 -14.66 -2.63 -4.92
CA GLU A 41 -14.49 -3.17 -6.26
C GLU A 41 -14.17 -4.68 -6.23
N ALA A 42 -13.33 -5.13 -5.31
CA ALA A 42 -13.02 -6.55 -5.15
C ALA A 42 -14.28 -7.36 -4.76
N CYS A 43 -15.02 -6.89 -3.75
CA CYS A 43 -16.26 -7.53 -3.31
C CYS A 43 -17.32 -7.57 -4.43
N ARG A 44 -17.49 -6.45 -5.13
CA ARG A 44 -18.44 -6.35 -6.26
C ARG A 44 -18.13 -7.38 -7.37
N ARG A 45 -16.84 -7.54 -7.73
CA ARG A 45 -16.40 -8.51 -8.76
C ARG A 45 -16.62 -9.95 -8.33
N LEU A 46 -16.50 -10.22 -7.03
CA LEU A 46 -16.62 -11.55 -6.45
C LEU A 46 -18.06 -11.90 -6.04
N GLY A 47 -18.96 -10.92 -6.05
CA GLY A 47 -20.38 -11.09 -5.69
C GLY A 47 -20.59 -11.30 -4.18
N ILE A 48 -19.77 -10.66 -3.34
CA ILE A 48 -19.88 -10.68 -1.88
C ILE A 48 -20.16 -9.28 -1.33
N GLU A 49 -20.76 -9.22 -0.15
CA GLU A 49 -21.00 -7.95 0.54
C GLU A 49 -19.76 -7.50 1.32
N VAL A 50 -19.46 -6.21 1.27
CA VAL A 50 -18.32 -5.62 2.01
C VAL A 50 -18.46 -5.88 3.52
N ALA A 51 -19.69 -5.81 4.05
CA ALA A 51 -19.94 -6.07 5.47
C ALA A 51 -19.57 -7.50 5.89
N ASP A 52 -19.86 -8.49 5.01
CA ASP A 52 -19.51 -9.89 5.28
C ASP A 52 -18.00 -10.09 5.25
N TYR A 53 -17.29 -9.45 4.30
CA TYR A 53 -15.83 -9.47 4.29
C TYR A 53 -15.25 -8.88 5.58
N LEU A 54 -15.72 -7.68 5.98
CA LEU A 54 -15.21 -6.99 7.17
C LEU A 54 -15.50 -7.73 8.48
N ALA A 55 -16.58 -8.52 8.54
CA ALA A 55 -16.89 -9.37 9.70
C ALA A 55 -15.83 -10.46 9.96
N HIS A 56 -15.06 -10.82 8.95
CA HIS A 56 -13.99 -11.83 9.03
C HIS A 56 -12.57 -11.21 8.97
N TYR A 57 -12.46 -9.88 8.79
CA TYR A 57 -11.17 -9.21 8.66
C TYR A 57 -10.50 -9.00 10.03
N ASP A 58 -9.30 -9.56 10.20
CA ASP A 58 -8.48 -9.38 11.42
C ASP A 58 -7.19 -8.58 11.10
N THR A 59 -7.15 -7.34 11.57
CA THR A 59 -5.98 -6.45 11.41
C THR A 59 -4.71 -6.98 12.08
N ASN A 60 -4.83 -7.93 13.05
CA ASN A 60 -3.67 -8.51 13.71
C ASN A 60 -2.88 -9.46 12.81
N LEU A 61 -3.48 -9.95 11.72
CA LEU A 61 -2.80 -10.84 10.77
C LEU A 61 -1.83 -10.09 9.84
N ALA A 62 -2.03 -8.78 9.64
CA ALA A 62 -1.11 -7.96 8.85
C ALA A 62 0.13 -7.59 9.69
N GLN A 63 1.32 -7.98 9.26
CA GLN A 63 2.56 -7.75 10.01
C GLN A 63 3.57 -6.92 9.17
N PRO A 64 4.41 -6.07 9.78
CA PRO A 64 5.49 -5.41 9.03
C PRO A 64 6.39 -6.42 8.30
N TYR A 65 6.75 -6.13 7.06
CA TYR A 65 7.85 -6.87 6.42
C TYR A 65 9.15 -6.65 7.20
N ALA A 66 10.05 -7.65 7.15
CA ALA A 66 11.36 -7.56 7.79
C ALA A 66 12.13 -6.33 7.27
N GLY A 67 12.62 -5.49 8.17
CA GLY A 67 13.36 -4.27 7.85
C GLY A 67 12.49 -3.01 7.64
N VAL A 68 11.16 -3.14 7.52
CA VAL A 68 10.29 -1.97 7.34
C VAL A 68 10.24 -1.10 8.58
N THR A 69 10.15 -1.68 9.77
CA THR A 69 10.13 -0.89 11.02
C THR A 69 11.43 -0.10 11.19
N GLU A 70 12.56 -0.71 10.85
CA GLU A 70 13.88 -0.07 10.87
C GLU A 70 13.99 1.04 9.82
N LEU A 71 13.41 0.86 8.64
CA LEU A 71 13.34 1.89 7.62
C LEU A 71 12.51 3.09 8.11
N ILE A 72 11.29 2.85 8.56
CA ILE A 72 10.37 3.90 9.02
C ILE A 72 10.98 4.72 10.16
N ALA A 73 11.73 4.10 11.06
CA ALA A 73 12.41 4.78 12.15
C ALA A 73 13.52 5.76 11.71
N GLN A 74 13.99 5.67 10.46
CA GLN A 74 15.02 6.51 9.89
C GLN A 74 14.48 7.59 8.95
N LEU A 75 13.16 7.63 8.72
CA LEU A 75 12.53 8.63 7.86
C LEU A 75 12.00 9.81 8.67
N ASP A 76 12.45 11.01 8.35
CA ASP A 76 11.93 12.26 8.95
C ASP A 76 10.54 12.58 8.41
N ARG A 77 10.31 12.39 7.11
CA ARG A 77 9.05 12.62 6.40
C ARG A 77 8.70 11.43 5.53
N TRP A 78 7.46 10.99 5.58
CA TRP A 78 6.93 9.94 4.72
C TRP A 78 5.41 9.94 4.75
N ALA A 79 4.79 9.28 3.77
CA ALA A 79 3.35 9.20 3.64
C ALA A 79 2.87 7.82 3.19
N VAL A 80 1.56 7.59 3.35
CA VAL A 80 0.86 6.40 2.85
C VAL A 80 -0.22 6.81 1.86
N CYS A 81 -0.31 6.07 0.75
CA CYS A 81 -1.36 6.17 -0.25
C CYS A 81 -1.79 4.77 -0.66
N SER A 82 -2.96 4.32 -0.20
CA SER A 82 -3.41 2.94 -0.38
C SER A 82 -4.89 2.83 -0.76
N ASN A 83 -5.24 1.81 -1.55
CA ASN A 83 -6.64 1.42 -1.80
C ASN A 83 -7.28 0.66 -0.64
N LYS A 84 -6.55 0.44 0.44
CA LYS A 84 -7.10 -0.16 1.66
C LYS A 84 -8.25 0.66 2.23
N GLN A 85 -9.20 0.02 2.87
CA GLN A 85 -10.27 0.68 3.61
C GLN A 85 -9.68 1.48 4.78
N GLY A 86 -10.11 2.76 4.93
CA GLY A 86 -9.54 3.70 5.90
C GLY A 86 -9.50 3.22 7.34
N PRO A 87 -10.63 2.77 7.92
CA PRO A 87 -10.65 2.25 9.29
C PRO A 87 -9.65 1.11 9.54
N SER A 88 -9.54 0.15 8.61
CA SER A 88 -8.57 -0.95 8.75
C SER A 88 -7.13 -0.48 8.65
N GLY A 89 -6.81 0.37 7.67
CA GLY A 89 -5.47 0.93 7.49
C GLY A 89 -5.02 1.77 8.69
N LEU A 90 -5.89 2.61 9.23
CA LEU A 90 -5.60 3.41 10.43
C LEU A 90 -5.39 2.52 11.67
N ALA A 91 -6.19 1.47 11.83
CA ALA A 91 -6.03 0.52 12.93
C ALA A 91 -4.68 -0.22 12.86
N GLU A 92 -4.26 -0.62 11.66
CA GLU A 92 -2.97 -1.29 11.45
C GLU A 92 -1.79 -0.35 11.69
N LEU A 93 -1.81 0.87 11.14
CA LEU A 93 -0.78 1.88 11.41
C LEU A 93 -0.68 2.18 12.92
N GLY A 94 -1.83 2.32 13.59
CA GLY A 94 -1.89 2.55 15.04
C GLY A 94 -1.31 1.38 15.85
N ARG A 95 -1.61 0.13 15.45
CA ARG A 95 -1.13 -1.08 16.12
C ARG A 95 0.39 -1.22 16.05
N VAL A 96 1.01 -0.90 14.90
CA VAL A 96 2.47 -0.95 14.73
C VAL A 96 3.16 0.33 15.19
N GLY A 97 2.41 1.34 15.64
CA GLY A 97 2.95 2.60 16.16
C GLY A 97 3.49 3.55 15.08
N TRP A 98 3.16 3.36 13.82
CA TRP A 98 3.64 4.19 12.71
C TRP A 98 2.78 5.45 12.53
N ARG A 99 3.43 6.57 12.28
CA ARG A 99 2.81 7.89 12.16
C ARG A 99 3.31 8.61 10.91
N PRO A 100 2.79 8.28 9.71
CA PRO A 100 3.11 9.04 8.51
C PRO A 100 2.61 10.49 8.64
N GLU A 101 3.26 11.42 7.94
CA GLU A 101 2.82 12.81 7.85
C GLU A 101 1.43 12.91 7.19
N VAL A 102 1.20 12.09 6.17
CA VAL A 102 -0.09 11.93 5.47
C VAL A 102 -0.38 10.45 5.30
N ALA A 103 -1.61 10.02 5.62
CA ALA A 103 -2.12 8.70 5.28
C ALA A 103 -3.48 8.87 4.60
N LEU A 104 -3.57 8.49 3.32
CA LEU A 104 -4.80 8.51 2.56
C LEU A 104 -5.16 7.09 2.11
N PHE A 105 -6.43 6.77 2.27
CA PHE A 105 -7.00 5.46 1.99
C PHE A 105 -8.16 5.57 0.99
N ALA A 106 -8.76 4.45 0.62
CA ALA A 106 -9.80 4.37 -0.42
C ALA A 106 -10.92 5.40 -0.27
N ASP A 107 -11.34 5.69 0.96
CA ASP A 107 -12.39 6.66 1.30
C ASP A 107 -11.99 8.13 1.03
N ALA A 108 -10.71 8.41 0.85
CA ALA A 108 -10.22 9.73 0.48
C ALA A 108 -10.26 9.99 -1.04
N PHE A 109 -10.50 8.98 -1.85
CA PHE A 109 -10.40 9.06 -3.31
C PHE A 109 -11.75 8.84 -3.99
N PRO A 110 -12.23 9.78 -4.82
CA PRO A 110 -13.52 9.62 -5.50
C PRO A 110 -13.55 8.52 -6.57
N ALA A 111 -12.40 8.13 -7.10
CA ALA A 111 -12.27 7.16 -8.19
C ALA A 111 -11.14 6.13 -7.99
N GLY A 112 -10.78 5.83 -6.74
CA GLY A 112 -9.64 4.98 -6.38
C GLY A 112 -8.36 5.78 -6.16
N LYS A 113 -7.31 5.08 -5.74
CA LYS A 113 -6.02 5.64 -5.31
C LYS A 113 -5.44 6.63 -6.33
N ASP A 114 -5.15 7.84 -5.86
CA ASP A 114 -4.58 8.93 -6.63
C ASP A 114 -3.54 9.68 -5.77
N LEU A 115 -2.29 9.65 -6.22
CA LEU A 115 -1.16 10.25 -5.52
C LEU A 115 -1.23 11.78 -5.50
N SER A 116 -1.95 12.43 -6.41
CA SER A 116 -2.09 13.89 -6.43
C SER A 116 -2.66 14.42 -5.11
N PHE A 117 -3.60 13.69 -4.51
CA PHE A 117 -4.17 14.05 -3.20
C PHE A 117 -3.15 14.02 -2.06
N VAL A 118 -2.17 13.11 -2.13
CA VAL A 118 -1.07 13.04 -1.14
C VAL A 118 -0.09 14.18 -1.37
N LEU A 119 0.28 14.45 -2.64
CA LEU A 119 1.15 15.56 -3.00
C LEU A 119 0.59 16.90 -2.52
N ASP A 120 -0.71 17.15 -2.75
CA ASP A 120 -1.40 18.36 -2.29
C ASP A 120 -1.31 18.53 -0.77
N ARG A 121 -1.48 17.44 0.00
CA ARG A 121 -1.39 17.46 1.47
C ARG A 121 0.03 17.67 1.98
N LEU A 122 1.03 17.15 1.27
CA LEU A 122 2.45 17.31 1.60
C LEU A 122 3.01 18.68 1.14
N GLY A 123 2.33 19.36 0.19
CA GLY A 123 2.83 20.56 -0.46
C GLY A 123 4.04 20.28 -1.35
N LEU A 124 4.09 19.12 -2.04
CA LEU A 124 5.22 18.64 -2.84
C LEU A 124 4.82 18.45 -4.30
N GLY A 125 5.83 18.50 -5.19
CA GLY A 125 5.70 18.11 -6.59
C GLY A 125 6.06 16.65 -6.84
N ALA A 126 5.78 16.15 -8.05
CA ALA A 126 6.09 14.78 -8.44
C ALA A 126 7.60 14.46 -8.40
N ASP A 127 8.45 15.45 -8.70
CA ASP A 127 9.91 15.32 -8.66
C ASP A 127 10.49 15.24 -7.23
N ASP A 128 9.70 15.64 -6.23
CA ASP A 128 10.10 15.66 -4.82
C ASP A 128 9.83 14.34 -4.10
N VAL A 129 9.20 13.36 -4.77
CA VAL A 129 8.74 12.13 -4.14
C VAL A 129 9.19 10.88 -4.89
N VAL A 130 9.21 9.77 -4.17
CA VAL A 130 9.28 8.43 -4.74
C VAL A 130 8.10 7.62 -4.20
N TYR A 131 7.35 6.97 -5.09
CA TYR A 131 6.28 6.07 -4.68
C TYR A 131 6.79 4.64 -4.64
N VAL A 132 6.59 3.96 -3.51
CA VAL A 132 7.00 2.57 -3.27
C VAL A 132 5.76 1.69 -3.24
N GLY A 133 5.72 0.65 -4.07
CA GLY A 133 4.58 -0.26 -4.16
C GLY A 133 4.93 -1.61 -4.77
N ASP A 134 4.00 -2.57 -4.70
CA ASP A 134 4.20 -3.94 -5.13
C ASP A 134 3.27 -4.38 -6.26
N THR A 135 2.35 -3.50 -6.72
CA THR A 135 1.35 -3.86 -7.73
C THR A 135 1.49 -3.04 -9.01
N ARG A 136 0.91 -3.57 -10.11
CA ARG A 136 0.75 -2.81 -11.36
C ARG A 136 -0.16 -1.58 -11.18
N HIS A 137 -1.03 -1.60 -10.18
CA HIS A 137 -1.88 -0.46 -9.87
C HIS A 137 -1.03 0.69 -9.32
N ASP A 138 -0.07 0.39 -8.42
CA ASP A 138 0.87 1.37 -7.88
C ASP A 138 1.71 2.02 -8.97
N LEU A 139 2.27 1.20 -9.85
CA LEU A 139 3.03 1.68 -11.00
C LEU A 139 2.19 2.65 -11.85
N ARG A 140 0.91 2.32 -12.13
CA ARG A 140 0.02 3.21 -12.89
C ARG A 140 -0.24 4.52 -12.17
N CYS A 141 -0.44 4.50 -10.84
CA CYS A 141 -0.62 5.71 -10.04
C CYS A 141 0.62 6.60 -10.09
N ALA A 142 1.83 6.04 -9.95
CA ALA A 142 3.08 6.79 -10.07
C ALA A 142 3.24 7.42 -11.46
N ARG A 143 3.00 6.64 -12.52
CA ARG A 143 3.09 7.12 -13.90
C ARG A 143 2.07 8.21 -14.23
N ALA A 144 0.87 8.15 -13.64
CA ALA A 144 -0.18 9.14 -13.86
C ALA A 144 0.23 10.56 -13.43
N ILE A 145 1.02 10.67 -12.36
CA ILE A 145 1.54 11.96 -11.86
C ILE A 145 2.99 12.23 -12.26
N GLY A 146 3.67 11.26 -12.90
CA GLY A 146 5.05 11.40 -13.36
C GLY A 146 6.11 11.30 -12.26
N CYS A 147 5.81 10.73 -11.08
CA CYS A 147 6.80 10.52 -10.04
C CYS A 147 7.61 9.23 -10.27
N ARG A 148 8.77 9.14 -9.62
CA ARG A 148 9.59 7.94 -9.59
C ARG A 148 8.84 6.81 -8.88
N PHE A 149 8.93 5.58 -9.43
CA PHE A 149 8.35 4.39 -8.84
C PHE A 149 9.43 3.38 -8.45
N ALA A 150 9.46 3.03 -7.16
CA ALA A 150 10.32 1.99 -6.63
C ALA A 150 9.49 0.73 -6.33
N VAL A 151 9.90 -0.40 -6.87
CA VAL A 151 9.24 -1.69 -6.65
C VAL A 151 9.66 -2.25 -5.30
N ALA A 152 8.68 -2.64 -4.48
CA ALA A 152 8.90 -3.36 -3.23
C ALA A 152 9.24 -4.83 -3.53
N GLY A 153 10.48 -5.09 -3.97
CA GLY A 153 10.95 -6.40 -4.44
C GLY A 153 11.05 -7.46 -3.34
N TRP A 154 10.98 -7.06 -2.07
CA TRP A 154 10.85 -8.01 -0.95
C TRP A 154 9.50 -8.74 -0.90
N ASN A 155 8.50 -8.26 -1.65
CA ASN A 155 7.25 -8.98 -1.85
C ASN A 155 7.31 -9.79 -3.16
N GLY A 156 7.20 -11.11 -3.07
CA GLY A 156 7.25 -12.00 -4.24
C GLY A 156 6.19 -11.70 -5.31
N ARG A 157 5.07 -11.05 -4.97
CA ARG A 157 4.05 -10.61 -5.94
C ARG A 157 4.54 -9.49 -6.85
N ALA A 158 5.52 -8.72 -6.42
CA ALA A 158 6.10 -7.65 -7.22
C ALA A 158 7.03 -8.16 -8.34
N ALA A 159 7.28 -9.47 -8.41
CA ALA A 159 8.16 -10.06 -9.41
C ALA A 159 7.72 -9.71 -10.84
N GLY A 160 8.63 -9.14 -11.62
CA GLY A 160 8.37 -8.75 -13.02
C GLY A 160 7.66 -7.41 -13.20
N LEU A 161 7.48 -6.61 -12.12
CA LEU A 161 7.10 -5.20 -12.26
C LEU A 161 8.26 -4.40 -12.85
N ASP A 162 7.95 -3.57 -13.84
CA ASP A 162 8.91 -2.69 -14.54
C ASP A 162 8.89 -1.29 -13.93
N GLY A 163 9.47 -1.15 -12.73
CA GLY A 163 9.66 0.14 -12.04
C GLY A 163 10.93 0.85 -12.46
N ASP A 164 11.13 2.09 -11.97
CA ASP A 164 12.38 2.84 -12.21
C ASP A 164 13.55 2.22 -11.42
N VAL A 165 13.24 1.56 -10.31
CA VAL A 165 14.18 0.80 -9.48
C VAL A 165 13.45 -0.35 -8.79
N VAL A 166 14.13 -1.46 -8.56
CA VAL A 166 13.67 -2.56 -7.72
C VAL A 166 14.49 -2.55 -6.45
N LEU A 167 13.83 -2.50 -5.31
CA LEU A 167 14.46 -2.56 -3.99
C LEU A 167 14.36 -4.01 -3.49
N ASP A 168 15.49 -4.67 -3.26
CA ASP A 168 15.50 -6.05 -2.75
C ASP A 168 15.10 -6.11 -1.28
N ARG A 169 15.40 -5.05 -0.52
CA ARG A 169 15.10 -4.91 0.92
C ARG A 169 14.57 -3.51 1.21
N PRO A 170 13.71 -3.35 2.25
CA PRO A 170 13.20 -2.03 2.61
C PRO A 170 14.28 -0.97 2.84
N LEU A 171 15.39 -1.32 3.49
CA LEU A 171 16.48 -0.38 3.81
C LEU A 171 17.25 0.12 2.58
N ASP A 172 17.17 -0.56 1.44
CA ASP A 172 17.80 -0.12 0.19
C ASP A 172 17.18 1.20 -0.33
N LEU A 173 15.99 1.56 0.16
CA LEU A 173 15.36 2.85 -0.12
C LEU A 173 16.19 4.03 0.39
N LEU A 174 16.93 3.89 1.50
CA LEU A 174 17.73 4.97 2.07
C LEU A 174 18.82 5.45 1.10
N ASP A 175 19.41 4.54 0.32
CA ASP A 175 20.40 4.88 -0.71
C ASP A 175 19.77 5.70 -1.85
N LEU A 176 18.48 5.50 -2.10
CA LEU A 176 17.72 6.24 -3.13
C LEU A 176 17.32 7.65 -2.66
N LEU A 177 17.21 7.87 -1.33
CA LEU A 177 16.82 9.14 -0.72
C LEU A 177 18.02 10.06 -0.42
N ALA A 178 19.23 9.50 -0.37
CA ALA A 178 20.47 10.24 -0.13
C ALA A 178 20.84 11.14 -1.33
#